data_9299b430b6ede4318b5fcccbfd6c7020
#
_entry.id   9299b430b6ede4318b5fcccbfd6c7020
#
_cell.length_a   1.000
_cell.length_b   1.000
_cell.length_c   1.000
_cell.angle_alpha   90.00
_cell.angle_beta   90.00
_cell.angle_gamma   90.00
#
_symmetry.space_group_name_H-M   'P 1'
#
loop_
_entity.id
_entity.type
_entity.pdbx_description
1 polymer ?
#
loop_
_entity_poly.entity_id
_entity_poly.type
_entity_poly.pdbx_seq_one_letter_code
_entity_poly.pdbx_strand_id
1 'polypeptide(L)'
;MKQIRHHLLLLILCFTVSGLIWSVAQPAAPDDRVEVDPLQLQKLQMAEVAIANLYVDSVDHAKLVEDAITGMLSKLDPHSSYTSAKETKKLNEPLEGKFEGIGVQFNMLQDTLVVIQTVKKGPSEKVGILSGDRIVRVDTINIAGVKMSRDSIMSLLRGKKDTKVRLTIVRRGAVSPLEFTVTRDKIPLNTLDAAYMIAPKVGYIHLGSFGATSNDEVAKAIKDLKKQGMTKLIFD
;
A
#
# COMPACT_ATOMS: atom_id res chain seq x y z
N MET A 1 -15.09 -31.41 66.60
CA MET A 1 -14.07 -31.02 65.63
C MET A 1 -13.70 -32.11 64.60
N LYS A 2 -13.75 -33.39 64.93
CA LYS A 2 -13.45 -34.49 63.97
C LYS A 2 -14.51 -34.62 62.80
N GLN A 3 -15.80 -34.47 63.12
CA GLN A 3 -16.87 -34.60 62.09
C GLN A 3 -16.86 -33.50 61.01
N ILE A 4 -16.52 -32.27 61.35
CA ILE A 4 -16.46 -31.16 60.41
C ILE A 4 -15.35 -31.37 59.37
N ARG A 5 -14.23 -31.98 59.73
CA ARG A 5 -13.12 -32.28 58.79
C ARG A 5 -13.48 -33.36 57.76
N HIS A 6 -14.37 -34.32 58.08
CA HIS A 6 -14.82 -35.35 57.13
C HIS A 6 -15.78 -34.82 56.13
N HIS A 7 -16.69 -33.93 56.51
CA HIS A 7 -17.61 -33.29 55.55
C HIS A 7 -16.87 -32.30 54.60
N LEU A 8 -15.84 -31.60 55.13
CA LEU A 8 -15.01 -30.71 54.30
C LEU A 8 -14.17 -31.49 53.29
N LEU A 9 -13.62 -32.65 53.66
CA LEU A 9 -12.87 -33.53 52.77
C LEU A 9 -13.76 -34.19 51.71
N LEU A 10 -15.01 -34.57 52.04
CA LEU A 10 -16.00 -35.09 51.08
C LEU A 10 -16.46 -34.02 50.07
N LEU A 11 -16.63 -32.78 50.53
CA LEU A 11 -16.97 -31.67 49.64
C LEU A 11 -15.84 -31.33 48.65
N ILE A 12 -14.57 -31.35 49.10
CA ILE A 12 -13.39 -31.13 48.26
C ILE A 12 -13.24 -32.28 47.24
N LEU A 13 -13.51 -33.52 47.64
CA LEU A 13 -13.46 -34.69 46.75
C LEU A 13 -14.56 -34.64 45.66
N CYS A 14 -15.78 -34.19 46.02
CA CYS A 14 -16.86 -34.01 45.05
C CYS A 14 -16.56 -32.89 44.05
N PHE A 15 -15.89 -31.79 44.44
CA PHE A 15 -15.51 -30.70 43.53
C PHE A 15 -14.38 -31.11 42.58
N THR A 16 -13.45 -31.96 43.00
CA THR A 16 -12.37 -32.44 42.11
C THR A 16 -12.87 -33.47 41.10
N VAL A 17 -13.83 -34.32 41.47
CA VAL A 17 -14.44 -35.30 40.56
C VAL A 17 -15.35 -34.61 39.51
N SER A 18 -16.13 -33.60 39.91
CA SER A 18 -16.95 -32.82 38.95
C SER A 18 -16.11 -31.96 38.01
N GLY A 19 -14.94 -31.48 38.41
CA GLY A 19 -13.99 -30.78 37.56
C GLY A 19 -13.33 -31.68 36.50
N LEU A 20 -13.16 -32.98 36.81
CA LEU A 20 -12.58 -33.93 35.85
C LEU A 20 -13.58 -34.46 34.81
N ILE A 21 -14.89 -34.41 35.09
CA ILE A 21 -15.91 -34.90 34.15
C ILE A 21 -16.28 -33.83 33.07
N TRP A 22 -16.01 -32.56 33.34
CA TRP A 22 -16.25 -31.49 32.30
C TRP A 22 -15.07 -31.30 31.34
N SER A 23 -14.02 -32.11 31.47
CA SER A 23 -12.89 -32.18 30.54
C SER A 23 -13.12 -33.21 29.43
N VAL A 24 -14.32 -33.82 29.34
CA VAL A 24 -14.68 -34.79 28.33
C VAL A 24 -15.23 -34.05 27.11
N ALA A 25 -14.35 -33.96 26.14
CA ALA A 25 -14.66 -33.88 24.70
C ALA A 25 -15.67 -32.78 24.32
N GLN A 26 -15.17 -31.56 24.19
CA GLN A 26 -15.69 -30.79 23.04
C GLN A 26 -15.36 -31.62 21.79
N PRO A 27 -16.38 -32.02 21.00
CA PRO A 27 -16.09 -32.57 19.69
C PRO A 27 -15.24 -31.52 18.96
N ALA A 28 -14.04 -31.91 18.54
CA ALA A 28 -13.27 -31.06 17.64
C ALA A 28 -14.23 -30.66 16.52
N ALA A 29 -14.36 -29.35 16.31
CA ALA A 29 -15.06 -28.88 15.12
C ALA A 29 -14.51 -29.68 13.95
N PRO A 30 -15.36 -30.16 13.02
CA PRO A 30 -14.87 -30.91 11.88
C PRO A 30 -13.75 -30.07 11.26
N ASP A 31 -12.59 -30.66 11.08
CA ASP A 31 -11.49 -30.02 10.37
C ASP A 31 -11.90 -29.95 8.89
N ASP A 32 -12.65 -28.89 8.55
CA ASP A 32 -13.09 -28.59 7.18
C ASP A 32 -11.93 -28.19 6.26
N ARG A 33 -10.69 -28.46 6.67
CA ARG A 33 -9.55 -28.27 5.80
C ARG A 33 -9.65 -29.26 4.66
N VAL A 34 -9.83 -28.73 3.47
CA VAL A 34 -9.76 -29.52 2.25
C VAL A 34 -8.34 -30.12 2.17
N GLU A 35 -8.26 -31.46 2.29
CA GLU A 35 -7.00 -32.17 2.09
C GLU A 35 -6.64 -32.08 0.60
N VAL A 36 -5.56 -31.36 0.32
CA VAL A 36 -5.08 -31.23 -1.06
C VAL A 36 -4.45 -32.55 -1.48
N ASP A 37 -4.93 -33.14 -2.57
CA ASP A 37 -4.41 -34.39 -3.13
C ASP A 37 -2.91 -34.23 -3.49
N PRO A 38 -2.00 -34.95 -2.82
CA PRO A 38 -0.56 -34.82 -3.05
C PRO A 38 -0.15 -35.10 -4.51
N LEU A 39 -0.91 -35.96 -5.20
CA LEU A 39 -0.64 -36.27 -6.60
C LEU A 39 -0.90 -35.07 -7.53
N GLN A 40 -1.92 -34.26 -7.23
CA GLN A 40 -2.20 -33.04 -8.02
C GLN A 40 -1.15 -31.95 -7.77
N LEU A 41 -0.68 -31.79 -6.53
CA LEU A 41 0.46 -30.92 -6.24
C LEU A 41 1.72 -31.35 -6.98
N GLN A 42 2.03 -32.65 -6.97
CA GLN A 42 3.18 -33.19 -7.68
C GLN A 42 3.09 -32.96 -9.19
N LYS A 43 1.91 -33.10 -9.79
CA LYS A 43 1.70 -32.80 -11.22
C LYS A 43 2.00 -31.33 -11.54
N LEU A 44 1.54 -30.41 -10.69
CA LEU A 44 1.79 -28.98 -10.89
C LEU A 44 3.28 -28.66 -10.81
N GLN A 45 3.98 -29.20 -9.80
CA GLN A 45 5.43 -29.05 -9.65
C GLN A 45 6.21 -29.66 -10.84
N MET A 46 5.82 -30.84 -11.28
CA MET A 46 6.47 -31.48 -12.44
C MET A 46 6.26 -30.66 -13.73
N ALA A 47 5.08 -30.08 -13.92
CA ALA A 47 4.79 -29.22 -15.06
C ALA A 47 5.68 -27.96 -15.05
N GLU A 48 5.80 -27.28 -13.88
CA GLU A 48 6.69 -26.12 -13.72
C GLU A 48 8.15 -26.48 -14.05
N VAL A 49 8.67 -27.56 -13.43
CA VAL A 49 10.04 -28.03 -13.65
C VAL A 49 10.27 -28.41 -15.12
N ALA A 50 9.32 -29.07 -15.77
CA ALA A 50 9.42 -29.44 -17.16
C ALA A 50 9.47 -28.21 -18.09
N ILE A 51 8.59 -27.24 -17.87
CA ILE A 51 8.60 -25.99 -18.64
C ILE A 51 9.93 -25.24 -18.44
N ALA A 52 10.35 -25.08 -17.19
CA ALA A 52 11.56 -24.36 -16.86
C ALA A 52 12.85 -24.96 -17.45
N ASN A 53 12.92 -26.30 -17.62
CA ASN A 53 14.12 -26.98 -18.08
C ASN A 53 14.06 -27.42 -19.54
N LEU A 54 12.90 -27.63 -20.13
CA LEU A 54 12.74 -28.19 -21.47
C LEU A 54 12.20 -27.18 -22.49
N TYR A 55 11.74 -26.00 -22.06
CA TYR A 55 11.28 -24.98 -23.00
C TYR A 55 12.48 -24.38 -23.75
N VAL A 56 12.28 -24.00 -25.02
CA VAL A 56 13.36 -23.56 -25.93
C VAL A 56 13.97 -22.22 -25.49
N ASP A 57 13.18 -21.33 -24.90
CA ASP A 57 13.62 -20.03 -24.42
C ASP A 57 13.75 -20.03 -22.89
N SER A 58 14.51 -19.06 -22.35
CA SER A 58 14.62 -18.86 -20.91
C SER A 58 13.28 -18.42 -20.32
N VAL A 59 12.83 -19.06 -19.27
CA VAL A 59 11.56 -18.78 -18.58
C VAL A 59 11.84 -18.12 -17.23
N ASP A 60 11.12 -17.03 -16.94
CA ASP A 60 11.06 -16.42 -15.62
C ASP A 60 10.15 -17.29 -14.72
N HIS A 61 10.76 -18.02 -13.79
CA HIS A 61 10.04 -18.90 -12.87
C HIS A 61 8.99 -18.19 -12.04
N ALA A 62 9.29 -16.99 -11.52
CA ALA A 62 8.36 -16.25 -10.69
C ALA A 62 7.13 -15.87 -11.50
N LYS A 63 7.34 -15.38 -12.72
CA LYS A 63 6.25 -15.03 -13.62
C LYS A 63 5.43 -16.25 -14.04
N LEU A 64 6.08 -17.39 -14.34
CA LEU A 64 5.40 -18.63 -14.69
C LEU A 64 4.44 -19.09 -13.60
N VAL A 65 4.88 -19.03 -12.33
CA VAL A 65 4.04 -19.39 -11.18
C VAL A 65 2.87 -18.40 -11.02
N GLU A 66 3.09 -17.09 -11.16
CA GLU A 66 2.04 -16.08 -11.11
C GLU A 66 1.00 -16.28 -12.24
N ASP A 67 1.46 -16.58 -13.47
CA ASP A 67 0.60 -16.86 -14.61
C ASP A 67 -0.23 -18.15 -14.39
N ALA A 68 0.37 -19.19 -13.78
CA ALA A 68 -0.33 -20.42 -13.42
C ALA A 68 -1.44 -20.17 -12.36
N ILE A 69 -1.14 -19.42 -11.32
CA ILE A 69 -2.12 -19.02 -10.29
C ILE A 69 -3.28 -18.24 -10.93
N THR A 70 -2.95 -17.27 -11.78
CA THR A 70 -3.94 -16.47 -12.51
C THR A 70 -4.80 -17.35 -13.40
N GLY A 71 -4.19 -18.30 -14.10
CA GLY A 71 -4.89 -19.29 -14.94
C GLY A 71 -5.85 -20.17 -14.15
N MET A 72 -5.46 -20.63 -12.96
CA MET A 72 -6.35 -21.39 -12.08
C MET A 72 -7.53 -20.55 -11.60
N LEU A 73 -7.27 -19.33 -11.11
CA LEU A 73 -8.32 -18.44 -10.60
C LEU A 73 -9.30 -18.00 -11.68
N SER A 74 -8.85 -17.84 -12.93
CA SER A 74 -9.72 -17.47 -14.07
C SER A 74 -10.83 -18.50 -14.38
N LYS A 75 -10.75 -19.70 -13.80
CA LYS A 75 -11.77 -20.75 -13.92
C LYS A 75 -12.78 -20.74 -12.77
N LEU A 76 -12.57 -19.89 -11.79
CA LEU A 76 -13.48 -19.69 -10.66
C LEU A 76 -14.46 -18.55 -10.95
N ASP A 77 -14.90 -17.85 -9.92
CA ASP A 77 -15.80 -16.70 -10.06
C ASP A 77 -15.06 -15.43 -10.50
N PRO A 78 -15.78 -14.40 -11.00
CA PRO A 78 -15.16 -13.15 -11.44
C PRO A 78 -14.48 -12.32 -10.32
N HIS A 79 -14.73 -12.64 -9.05
CA HIS A 79 -14.15 -11.95 -7.90
C HIS A 79 -12.85 -12.60 -7.45
N SER A 80 -12.54 -13.81 -7.94
CA SER A 80 -11.30 -14.53 -7.65
C SER A 80 -10.19 -14.01 -8.54
N SER A 81 -9.27 -13.23 -7.96
CA SER A 81 -8.13 -12.65 -8.69
C SER A 81 -6.83 -12.79 -7.90
N TYR A 82 -5.73 -12.91 -8.60
CA TYR A 82 -4.39 -12.85 -8.03
C TYR A 82 -3.84 -11.44 -8.11
N THR A 83 -3.25 -11.00 -7.03
CA THR A 83 -2.54 -9.71 -6.98
C THR A 83 -1.12 -9.96 -6.47
N SER A 84 -0.13 -9.61 -7.25
CA SER A 84 1.27 -9.78 -6.88
C SER A 84 1.62 -8.92 -5.65
N ALA A 85 2.68 -9.28 -4.92
CA ALA A 85 3.16 -8.50 -3.77
C ALA A 85 3.46 -7.04 -4.12
N LYS A 86 3.95 -6.78 -5.35
CA LYS A 86 4.22 -5.44 -5.87
C LYS A 86 2.93 -4.64 -6.10
N GLU A 87 1.90 -5.28 -6.65
CA GLU A 87 0.59 -4.66 -6.87
C GLU A 87 -0.15 -4.45 -5.56
N THR A 88 -0.14 -5.44 -4.67
CA THR A 88 -0.71 -5.31 -3.32
C THR A 88 -0.12 -4.11 -2.59
N LYS A 89 1.20 -3.92 -2.67
CA LYS A 89 1.85 -2.73 -2.10
C LYS A 89 1.33 -1.44 -2.73
N LYS A 90 1.20 -1.38 -4.07
CA LYS A 90 0.65 -0.20 -4.77
C LYS A 90 -0.80 0.10 -4.37
N LEU A 91 -1.63 -0.95 -4.21
CA LEU A 91 -3.02 -0.81 -3.79
C LEU A 91 -3.15 -0.32 -2.34
N ASN A 92 -2.24 -0.73 -1.47
CA ASN A 92 -2.26 -0.36 -0.06
C ASN A 92 -1.66 1.03 0.22
N GLU A 93 -0.78 1.57 -0.65
CA GLU A 93 -0.17 2.89 -0.46
C GLU A 93 -1.18 4.03 -0.19
N PRO A 94 -2.29 4.17 -0.95
CA PRO A 94 -3.31 5.18 -0.65
C PRO A 94 -3.97 4.96 0.71
N LEU A 95 -4.21 3.69 1.08
CA LEU A 95 -4.80 3.33 2.37
C LEU A 95 -3.86 3.64 3.54
N GLU A 96 -2.55 3.44 3.36
CA GLU A 96 -1.52 3.79 4.35
C GLU A 96 -1.29 5.29 4.47
N GLY A 97 -1.81 6.10 3.55
CA GLY A 97 -1.68 7.56 3.52
C GLY A 97 -0.26 8.05 3.24
N LYS A 98 0.60 7.22 2.64
CA LYS A 98 1.98 7.59 2.28
C LYS A 98 2.56 6.66 1.21
N PHE A 99 3.50 7.17 0.41
CA PHE A 99 4.34 6.37 -0.47
C PHE A 99 5.80 6.83 -0.37
N GLU A 100 6.72 6.04 -0.92
CA GLU A 100 8.14 6.38 -0.91
C GLU A 100 8.60 6.84 -2.31
N GLY A 101 9.24 8.02 -2.39
CA GLY A 101 9.68 8.58 -3.67
C GLY A 101 10.23 10.00 -3.57
N ILE A 102 10.23 10.72 -4.68
CA ILE A 102 10.81 12.08 -4.77
C ILE A 102 9.83 13.20 -4.42
N GLY A 103 8.52 12.94 -4.33
CA GLY A 103 7.51 13.93 -3.96
C GLY A 103 7.25 14.99 -5.04
N VAL A 104 6.88 14.56 -6.24
CA VAL A 104 6.40 15.43 -7.33
C VAL A 104 5.04 14.94 -7.83
N GLN A 105 4.18 15.89 -8.19
CA GLN A 105 3.05 15.65 -9.09
C GLN A 105 3.48 16.03 -10.49
N PHE A 106 3.16 15.21 -11.49
CA PHE A 106 3.57 15.42 -12.85
C PHE A 106 2.50 14.99 -13.86
N ASN A 107 2.60 15.57 -15.05
CA ASN A 107 1.87 15.11 -16.23
C ASN A 107 2.84 14.77 -17.35
N MET A 108 2.37 13.93 -18.28
CA MET A 108 3.09 13.67 -19.53
C MET A 108 2.61 14.68 -20.58
N LEU A 109 3.53 15.43 -21.14
CA LEU A 109 3.26 16.39 -22.22
C LEU A 109 4.26 16.16 -23.35
N GLN A 110 3.78 15.81 -24.53
CA GLN A 110 4.63 15.53 -25.71
C GLN A 110 5.78 14.56 -25.36
N ASP A 111 5.40 13.41 -24.79
CA ASP A 111 6.34 12.36 -24.39
C ASP A 111 7.46 12.83 -23.42
N THR A 112 7.15 13.81 -22.60
CA THR A 112 8.06 14.37 -21.59
C THR A 112 7.34 14.54 -20.28
N LEU A 113 8.00 14.19 -19.17
CA LEU A 113 7.49 14.42 -17.82
C LEU A 113 7.63 15.90 -17.45
N VAL A 114 6.50 16.55 -17.18
CA VAL A 114 6.45 17.94 -16.70
C VAL A 114 6.00 17.97 -15.25
N VAL A 115 6.79 18.56 -14.39
CA VAL A 115 6.46 18.77 -12.97
C VAL A 115 5.34 19.79 -12.87
N ILE A 116 4.20 19.39 -12.31
CA ILE A 116 3.07 20.31 -12.03
C ILE A 116 3.34 21.02 -10.70
N GLN A 117 3.67 20.24 -9.67
CA GLN A 117 4.06 20.80 -8.37
C GLN A 117 4.90 19.80 -7.58
N THR A 118 5.68 20.33 -6.64
CA THR A 118 6.40 19.54 -5.64
C THR A 118 5.56 19.42 -4.38
N VAL A 119 5.71 18.30 -3.67
CA VAL A 119 5.10 18.16 -2.33
C VAL A 119 5.80 19.10 -1.37
N LYS A 120 5.03 19.90 -0.65
CA LYS A 120 5.53 20.90 0.32
C LYS A 120 6.44 20.23 1.37
N LYS A 121 7.62 20.78 1.56
CA LYS A 121 8.69 20.25 2.42
C LYS A 121 9.19 18.85 1.98
N GLY A 122 8.81 18.40 0.78
CA GLY A 122 9.23 17.13 0.21
C GLY A 122 10.66 17.13 -0.34
N PRO A 123 11.18 15.97 -0.73
CA PRO A 123 12.56 15.84 -1.23
C PRO A 123 12.86 16.68 -2.45
N SER A 124 11.96 16.75 -3.42
CA SER A 124 12.16 17.54 -4.65
C SER A 124 12.14 19.05 -4.41
N GLU A 125 11.25 19.53 -3.52
CA GLU A 125 11.25 20.94 -3.14
C GLU A 125 12.57 21.35 -2.45
N LYS A 126 13.08 20.50 -1.56
CA LYS A 126 14.34 20.75 -0.82
C LYS A 126 15.56 20.94 -1.74
N VAL A 127 15.59 20.27 -2.88
CA VAL A 127 16.70 20.40 -3.84
C VAL A 127 16.45 21.47 -4.89
N GLY A 128 15.28 22.14 -4.88
CA GLY A 128 15.00 23.28 -5.75
C GLY A 128 14.36 22.89 -7.10
N ILE A 129 13.69 21.74 -7.18
CA ILE A 129 12.84 21.41 -8.34
C ILE A 129 11.58 22.29 -8.30
N LEU A 130 11.18 22.84 -9.44
CA LEU A 130 10.10 23.80 -9.57
C LEU A 130 8.98 23.29 -10.48
N SER A 131 7.80 23.89 -10.34
CA SER A 131 6.70 23.69 -11.30
C SER A 131 7.13 24.16 -12.69
N GLY A 132 6.77 23.39 -13.71
CA GLY A 132 7.18 23.63 -15.09
C GLY A 132 8.50 22.98 -15.51
N ASP A 133 9.27 22.42 -14.57
CA ASP A 133 10.46 21.65 -14.88
C ASP A 133 10.13 20.42 -15.71
N ARG A 134 10.97 20.09 -16.67
CA ARG A 134 10.84 18.90 -17.50
C ARG A 134 11.94 17.90 -17.12
N ILE A 135 11.57 16.77 -16.53
CA ILE A 135 12.53 15.71 -16.22
C ILE A 135 12.74 14.90 -17.50
N VAL A 136 13.96 14.89 -18.00
CA VAL A 136 14.32 14.22 -19.26
C VAL A 136 15.10 12.94 -19.04
N ARG A 137 15.79 12.81 -17.89
CA ARG A 137 16.56 11.61 -17.53
C ARG A 137 16.43 11.32 -16.05
N VAL A 138 16.41 10.03 -15.73
CA VAL A 138 16.46 9.50 -14.38
C VAL A 138 17.65 8.55 -14.28
N ASP A 139 18.64 8.88 -13.45
CA ASP A 139 19.96 8.25 -13.40
C ASP A 139 20.60 8.22 -14.80
N THR A 140 20.77 7.03 -15.39
CA THR A 140 21.32 6.84 -16.75
C THR A 140 20.22 6.67 -17.81
N ILE A 141 18.96 6.61 -17.42
CA ILE A 141 17.84 6.25 -18.30
C ILE A 141 17.21 7.53 -18.86
N ASN A 142 17.22 7.68 -20.19
CA ASN A 142 16.44 8.72 -20.85
C ASN A 142 14.94 8.37 -20.80
N ILE A 143 14.10 9.31 -20.35
CA ILE A 143 12.65 9.11 -20.21
C ILE A 143 11.83 10.03 -21.11
N ALA A 144 12.47 10.96 -21.82
CA ALA A 144 11.80 11.89 -22.72
C ALA A 144 12.00 11.47 -24.18
N GLY A 145 10.95 11.52 -25.00
CA GLY A 145 10.99 11.21 -26.43
C GLY A 145 11.13 9.70 -26.74
N VAL A 146 10.89 8.81 -25.77
CA VAL A 146 11.09 7.35 -25.90
C VAL A 146 9.79 6.56 -25.72
N LYS A 147 8.65 7.21 -25.61
CA LYS A 147 7.31 6.63 -25.41
C LYS A 147 7.23 5.69 -24.19
N MET A 148 8.00 6.03 -23.14
CA MET A 148 7.97 5.26 -21.89
C MET A 148 6.62 5.42 -21.19
N SER A 149 6.05 4.32 -20.68
CA SER A 149 4.78 4.37 -19.97
C SER A 149 4.89 5.19 -18.67
N ARG A 150 3.80 5.85 -18.27
CA ARG A 150 3.74 6.59 -17.00
C ARG A 150 4.13 5.72 -15.78
N ASP A 151 3.69 4.47 -15.77
CA ASP A 151 4.00 3.53 -14.69
C ASP A 151 5.48 3.17 -14.63
N SER A 152 6.12 3.01 -15.79
CA SER A 152 7.57 2.79 -15.87
C SER A 152 8.33 4.00 -15.32
N ILE A 153 7.95 5.21 -15.73
CA ILE A 153 8.54 6.45 -15.21
C ILE A 153 8.31 6.56 -13.68
N MET A 154 7.09 6.33 -13.20
CA MET A 154 6.80 6.32 -11.77
C MET A 154 7.68 5.32 -11.00
N SER A 155 7.91 4.13 -11.56
CA SER A 155 8.75 3.13 -10.90
C SER A 155 10.21 3.55 -10.77
N LEU A 156 10.73 4.36 -11.70
CA LEU A 156 12.08 4.94 -11.63
C LEU A 156 12.18 6.06 -10.57
N LEU A 157 11.14 6.89 -10.45
CA LEU A 157 11.10 8.00 -9.48
C LEU A 157 10.83 7.53 -8.06
N ARG A 158 10.07 6.45 -7.88
CA ARG A 158 9.80 5.80 -6.59
C ARG A 158 11.00 4.97 -6.15
N GLY A 159 11.03 4.60 -4.87
CA GLY A 159 12.06 3.73 -4.31
C GLY A 159 12.16 3.93 -2.81
N LYS A 160 12.90 3.05 -2.15
CA LYS A 160 13.04 3.04 -0.68
C LYS A 160 13.52 4.40 -0.18
N LYS A 161 12.95 4.83 0.96
CA LYS A 161 13.43 5.99 1.70
C LYS A 161 14.96 5.95 1.85
N ASP A 162 15.58 7.13 1.85
CA ASP A 162 17.02 7.36 1.98
C ASP A 162 17.88 6.90 0.78
N THR A 163 17.28 6.30 -0.27
CA THR A 163 17.98 6.07 -1.53
C THR A 163 18.02 7.33 -2.37
N LYS A 164 19.06 7.48 -3.17
CA LYS A 164 19.26 8.66 -4.04
C LYS A 164 18.89 8.35 -5.47
N VAL A 165 18.40 9.35 -6.17
CA VAL A 165 18.15 9.33 -7.62
C VAL A 165 18.66 10.63 -8.21
N ARG A 166 19.34 10.55 -9.37
CA ARG A 166 19.80 11.71 -10.13
C ARG A 166 18.79 12.03 -11.20
N LEU A 167 18.43 13.30 -11.31
CA LEU A 167 17.47 13.80 -12.30
C LEU A 167 18.15 14.82 -13.17
N THR A 168 18.05 14.66 -14.49
CA THR A 168 18.40 15.71 -15.46
C THR A 168 17.13 16.44 -15.86
N ILE A 169 17.11 17.74 -15.68
CA ILE A 169 15.95 18.60 -15.85
C ILE A 169 16.23 19.70 -16.88
N VAL A 170 15.28 19.90 -17.78
CA VAL A 170 15.23 21.07 -18.66
C VAL A 170 14.27 22.08 -18.05
N ARG A 171 14.79 23.27 -17.73
CA ARG A 171 14.04 24.40 -17.14
C ARG A 171 13.96 25.55 -18.12
N ARG A 172 12.79 26.14 -18.26
CA ARG A 172 12.61 27.34 -19.10
C ARG A 172 13.50 28.47 -18.59
N GLY A 173 14.32 29.05 -19.48
CA GLY A 173 15.27 30.12 -19.13
C GLY A 173 16.64 29.65 -18.65
N ALA A 174 16.87 28.36 -18.45
CA ALA A 174 18.20 27.82 -18.21
C ALA A 174 18.91 27.56 -19.54
N VAL A 175 20.20 27.87 -19.62
CA VAL A 175 21.03 27.71 -20.82
C VAL A 175 21.38 26.24 -21.07
N SER A 176 21.48 25.45 -20.02
CA SER A 176 21.83 24.02 -20.07
C SER A 176 20.92 23.19 -19.14
N PRO A 177 20.80 21.87 -19.38
CA PRO A 177 20.12 20.99 -18.44
C PRO A 177 20.71 21.08 -17.03
N LEU A 178 19.85 21.00 -16.03
CA LEU A 178 20.19 21.04 -14.63
C LEU A 178 20.22 19.63 -14.04
N GLU A 179 21.20 19.35 -13.18
CA GLU A 179 21.31 18.06 -12.50
C GLU A 179 20.90 18.22 -11.03
N PHE A 180 20.00 17.35 -10.56
CA PHE A 180 19.55 17.30 -9.18
C PHE A 180 19.72 15.90 -8.64
N THR A 181 20.30 15.77 -7.45
CA THR A 181 20.30 14.50 -6.71
C THR A 181 19.25 14.58 -5.60
N VAL A 182 18.20 13.80 -5.74
CA VAL A 182 17.08 13.76 -4.79
C VAL A 182 17.23 12.54 -3.90
N THR A 183 17.21 12.72 -2.59
CA THR A 183 17.11 11.62 -1.63
C THR A 183 15.64 11.31 -1.41
N ARG A 184 15.21 10.11 -1.78
CA ARG A 184 13.82 9.68 -1.63
C ARG A 184 13.40 9.66 -0.16
N ASP A 185 12.14 10.00 0.10
CA ASP A 185 11.57 10.01 1.45
C ASP A 185 10.11 9.50 1.42
N LYS A 186 9.52 9.33 2.59
CA LYS A 186 8.09 9.08 2.73
C LYS A 186 7.31 10.34 2.41
N ILE A 187 6.46 10.25 1.41
CA ILE A 187 5.62 11.34 0.92
C ILE A 187 4.21 11.14 1.48
N PRO A 188 3.69 12.05 2.31
CA PRO A 188 2.33 11.94 2.80
C PRO A 188 1.33 12.10 1.65
N LEU A 189 0.30 11.29 1.67
CA LEU A 189 -0.91 11.43 0.85
C LEU A 189 -1.99 11.97 1.77
N ASN A 190 -2.32 13.25 1.61
CA ASN A 190 -3.42 13.83 2.34
C ASN A 190 -4.73 13.28 1.77
N THR A 191 -5.63 12.91 2.66
CA THR A 191 -6.98 12.46 2.31
C THR A 191 -7.97 13.61 2.30
N LEU A 192 -7.60 14.71 2.97
CA LEU A 192 -8.38 15.93 3.08
C LEU A 192 -7.92 16.94 2.03
N ASP A 193 -8.80 17.23 1.05
CA ASP A 193 -8.49 18.16 -0.05
C ASP A 193 -8.69 19.62 0.35
N ALA A 194 -9.71 19.92 1.19
CA ALA A 194 -9.99 21.27 1.61
C ALA A 194 -10.59 21.33 3.02
N ALA A 195 -10.21 22.35 3.79
CA ALA A 195 -10.84 22.71 5.07
C ALA A 195 -10.73 24.21 5.30
N TYR A 196 -11.85 24.94 5.26
CA TYR A 196 -11.86 26.39 5.42
C TYR A 196 -13.23 26.91 5.88
N MET A 197 -13.30 28.15 6.34
CA MET A 197 -14.57 28.84 6.64
C MET A 197 -15.19 29.35 5.34
N ILE A 198 -16.29 28.73 4.89
CA ILE A 198 -16.97 29.08 3.64
C ILE A 198 -17.91 30.29 3.83
N ALA A 199 -18.39 30.52 5.07
CA ALA A 199 -19.21 31.68 5.47
C ALA A 199 -19.02 31.94 6.98
N PRO A 200 -19.49 33.08 7.51
CA PRO A 200 -19.45 33.32 8.95
C PRO A 200 -20.09 32.18 9.75
N LYS A 201 -19.32 31.59 10.66
CA LYS A 201 -19.71 30.44 11.51
C LYS A 201 -19.97 29.11 10.75
N VAL A 202 -19.71 29.01 9.45
CA VAL A 202 -19.90 27.80 8.63
C VAL A 202 -18.55 27.32 8.12
N GLY A 203 -18.10 26.15 8.57
CA GLY A 203 -16.93 25.48 8.06
C GLY A 203 -17.29 24.54 6.90
N TYR A 204 -16.37 24.37 5.98
CA TYR A 204 -16.44 23.38 4.90
C TYR A 204 -15.22 22.46 4.98
N ILE A 205 -15.47 21.16 4.89
CA ILE A 205 -14.43 20.13 4.81
C ILE A 205 -14.76 19.24 3.61
N HIS A 206 -13.80 19.05 2.71
CA HIS A 206 -13.87 18.11 1.60
C HIS A 206 -12.85 16.97 1.81
N LEU A 207 -13.37 15.74 1.95
CA LEU A 207 -12.59 14.52 2.10
C LEU A 207 -12.56 13.78 0.76
N GLY A 208 -11.47 13.92 0.00
CA GLY A 208 -11.34 13.38 -1.35
C GLY A 208 -11.10 11.86 -1.39
N SER A 209 -10.61 11.27 -0.28
CA SER A 209 -10.37 9.82 -0.18
C SER A 209 -10.37 9.36 1.28
N PHE A 210 -10.49 8.03 1.48
CA PHE A 210 -10.38 7.41 2.80
C PHE A 210 -9.06 6.66 2.93
N GLY A 211 -8.35 6.89 4.04
CA GLY A 211 -7.10 6.22 4.36
C GLY A 211 -6.81 6.24 5.87
N ALA A 212 -5.68 5.69 6.27
CA ALA A 212 -5.29 5.59 7.68
C ALA A 212 -5.19 6.95 8.38
N THR A 213 -4.91 8.02 7.63
CA THR A 213 -4.74 9.39 8.17
C THR A 213 -6.02 10.22 8.20
N SER A 214 -7.11 9.75 7.54
CA SER A 214 -8.36 10.52 7.37
C SER A 214 -8.95 10.97 8.69
N ASN A 215 -9.01 10.10 9.69
CA ASN A 215 -9.57 10.44 11.00
C ASN A 215 -8.82 11.60 11.67
N ASP A 216 -7.49 11.52 11.67
CA ASP A 216 -6.65 12.54 12.32
C ASP A 216 -6.69 13.86 11.56
N GLU A 217 -6.69 13.82 10.23
CA GLU A 217 -6.78 15.00 9.38
C GLU A 217 -8.13 15.72 9.57
N VAL A 218 -9.24 14.99 9.54
CA VAL A 218 -10.58 15.54 9.75
C VAL A 218 -10.75 16.08 11.18
N ALA A 219 -10.30 15.33 12.19
CA ALA A 219 -10.37 15.78 13.59
C ALA A 219 -9.58 17.07 13.80
N LYS A 220 -8.40 17.18 13.22
CA LYS A 220 -7.58 18.40 13.24
C LYS A 220 -8.27 19.56 12.53
N ALA A 221 -8.81 19.32 11.34
CA ALA A 221 -9.52 20.33 10.57
C ALA A 221 -10.73 20.88 11.35
N ILE A 222 -11.55 20.01 11.94
CA ILE A 222 -12.68 20.41 12.78
C ILE A 222 -12.20 21.28 13.97
N LYS A 223 -11.13 20.85 14.63
CA LYS A 223 -10.55 21.60 15.76
C LYS A 223 -10.08 23.00 15.34
N ASP A 224 -9.44 23.11 14.18
CA ASP A 224 -8.92 24.38 13.68
C ASP A 224 -10.03 25.31 13.18
N LEU A 225 -11.08 24.77 12.55
CA LEU A 225 -12.27 25.53 12.16
C LEU A 225 -13.07 25.99 13.38
N LYS A 226 -13.19 25.17 14.44
CA LYS A 226 -13.82 25.59 15.71
C LYS A 226 -13.10 26.75 16.36
N LYS A 227 -11.77 26.82 16.33
CA LYS A 227 -10.98 27.97 16.82
C LYS A 227 -11.28 29.24 16.03
N GLN A 228 -11.68 29.12 14.75
CA GLN A 228 -12.11 30.24 13.90
C GLN A 228 -13.57 30.62 14.09
N GLY A 229 -14.28 30.01 15.06
CA GLY A 229 -15.65 30.31 15.38
C GLY A 229 -16.71 29.50 14.62
N MET A 230 -16.34 28.36 14.04
CA MET A 230 -17.29 27.45 13.38
C MET A 230 -18.33 26.92 14.37
N THR A 231 -19.61 27.03 14.00
CA THR A 231 -20.75 26.44 14.70
C THR A 231 -21.56 25.47 13.83
N LYS A 232 -21.38 25.53 12.49
CA LYS A 232 -22.02 24.66 11.50
C LYS A 232 -20.95 24.09 10.58
N LEU A 233 -21.11 22.86 10.14
CA LEU A 233 -20.17 22.18 9.25
C LEU A 233 -20.91 21.66 8.02
N ILE A 234 -20.34 21.89 6.85
CA ILE A 234 -20.62 21.17 5.61
C ILE A 234 -19.50 20.16 5.46
N PHE A 235 -19.83 18.89 5.45
CA PHE A 235 -18.89 17.79 5.25
C PHE A 235 -19.19 17.10 3.92
N ASP A 236 -18.25 17.14 2.99
CA ASP A 236 -18.36 16.69 1.62
C ASP A 236 -17.33 15.59 1.33
#